data_6180891339cdf50379def8f8a3bf0206
#
_entry.id   6180891339cdf50379def8f8a3bf0206
#
_cell.length_a   1.000
_cell.length_b   1.000
_cell.length_c   1.000
_cell.angle_alpha   90.00
_cell.angle_beta   90.00
_cell.angle_gamma   90.00
#
_symmetry.space_group_name_H-M   'P 1'
#
loop_
_entity.id
_entity.type
_entity.pdbx_description
1 polymer ?
#
loop_
_entity_poly.entity_id
_entity_poly.type
_entity_poly.pdbx_seq_one_letter_code
_entity_poly.pdbx_strand_id
1 'polypeptide(L)'
;IWSEQKPDFLKSLNKATNKYIKEARTKDKKIIKTTKDFGTSHHSTPLTLDNDFIDFRNYVGEKSYQFLDSHGYDMKEYQTMFSEMWVQEFSKNGGGHHSAHIHWNQHVSGFYFLKCSDKTSFPVFHEPRTGARATKLKMKQGIKKIENGTDLIHFKPQPGTLLIFPGYLEHEFVVDHGIEPFRFIHWNIQAVPKEMAKDVT
;
A
#
# COMPACT_ATOMS: atom_id res chain seq x y z
N ILE A 1 9.01 -8.59 2.12
CA ILE A 1 8.58 -7.45 1.26
C ILE A 1 9.17 -7.68 -0.12
N TRP A 2 8.36 -7.57 -1.15
CA TRP A 2 8.77 -7.61 -2.55
C TRP A 2 8.49 -6.26 -3.21
N SER A 3 9.41 -5.78 -4.06
CA SER A 3 9.26 -4.50 -4.76
C SER A 3 9.79 -4.57 -6.17
N GLU A 4 9.15 -3.86 -7.08
CA GLU A 4 9.64 -3.64 -8.44
C GLU A 4 9.25 -2.26 -8.97
N GLN A 5 9.99 -1.80 -9.98
CA GLN A 5 9.60 -0.65 -10.79
C GLN A 5 8.76 -1.12 -11.97
N LYS A 6 7.51 -0.65 -12.05
CA LYS A 6 6.53 -1.00 -13.08
C LYS A 6 5.87 0.27 -13.65
N PRO A 7 6.62 1.13 -14.34
CA PRO A 7 6.11 2.43 -14.80
C PRO A 7 5.05 2.33 -15.89
N ASP A 8 4.86 1.15 -16.51
CA ASP A 8 3.91 0.93 -17.61
C ASP A 8 2.49 1.36 -17.26
N PHE A 9 2.07 1.14 -16.01
CA PHE A 9 0.76 1.53 -15.50
C PHE A 9 0.65 3.00 -15.09
N LEU A 10 1.77 3.71 -14.94
CA LEU A 10 1.79 5.01 -14.27
C LEU A 10 0.90 6.05 -14.96
N LYS A 11 0.98 6.13 -16.30
CA LYS A 11 0.22 7.12 -17.08
C LYS A 11 -1.28 6.85 -17.04
N SER A 12 -1.69 5.61 -17.28
CA SER A 12 -3.10 5.20 -17.29
C SER A 12 -3.74 5.35 -15.91
N LEU A 13 -3.07 4.86 -14.86
CA LEU A 13 -3.60 4.91 -13.49
C LEU A 13 -3.62 6.34 -12.92
N ASN A 14 -2.63 7.19 -13.24
CA ASN A 14 -2.74 8.61 -12.86
C ASN A 14 -3.96 9.27 -13.48
N LYS A 15 -4.27 8.97 -14.75
CA LYS A 15 -5.46 9.49 -15.44
C LYS A 15 -6.74 8.95 -14.78
N ALA A 16 -6.84 7.63 -14.62
CA ALA A 16 -8.02 6.98 -14.04
C ALA A 16 -8.32 7.43 -12.60
N THR A 17 -7.28 7.58 -11.77
CA THR A 17 -7.45 7.96 -10.36
C THR A 17 -7.84 9.42 -10.14
N ASN A 18 -7.68 10.32 -11.12
CA ASN A 18 -7.99 11.73 -10.94
C ASN A 18 -9.47 11.99 -10.61
N LYS A 19 -10.40 11.25 -11.26
CA LYS A 19 -11.84 11.37 -10.98
C LYS A 19 -12.15 11.00 -9.53
N TYR A 20 -11.57 9.91 -9.05
CA TYR A 20 -11.78 9.39 -7.69
C TYR A 20 -11.22 10.30 -6.60
N ILE A 21 -10.04 10.86 -6.79
CA ILE A 21 -9.49 11.84 -5.83
C ILE A 21 -10.30 13.13 -5.83
N LYS A 22 -10.78 13.59 -7.00
CA LYS A 22 -11.67 14.75 -7.08
C LYS A 22 -12.98 14.52 -6.30
N GLU A 23 -13.56 13.34 -6.43
CA GLU A 23 -14.77 12.93 -5.70
C GLU A 23 -14.51 12.84 -4.19
N ALA A 24 -13.41 12.17 -3.77
CA ALA A 24 -13.00 12.09 -2.37
C ALA A 24 -12.83 13.48 -1.74
N ARG A 25 -12.12 14.37 -2.41
CA ARG A 25 -11.92 15.76 -1.94
C ARG A 25 -13.24 16.54 -1.91
N THR A 26 -14.17 16.26 -2.82
CA THR A 26 -15.51 16.87 -2.80
C THR A 26 -16.32 16.40 -1.60
N LYS A 27 -16.26 15.10 -1.29
CA LYS A 27 -16.86 14.50 -0.08
C LYS A 27 -16.28 15.12 1.18
N ASP A 28 -14.97 15.32 1.21
CA ASP A 28 -14.23 15.85 2.34
C ASP A 28 -14.24 17.39 2.42
N LYS A 29 -14.99 18.07 1.58
CA LYS A 29 -15.01 19.54 1.44
C LYS A 29 -15.20 20.27 2.78
N LYS A 30 -16.06 19.72 3.68
CA LYS A 30 -16.30 20.30 5.00
C LYS A 30 -15.04 20.20 5.89
N ILE A 31 -14.37 19.04 5.88
CA ILE A 31 -13.12 18.78 6.61
C ILE A 31 -12.02 19.71 6.06
N ILE A 32 -11.86 19.75 4.74
CA ILE A 32 -10.87 20.62 4.06
C ILE A 32 -11.06 22.08 4.48
N LYS A 33 -12.31 22.56 4.54
CA LYS A 33 -12.60 23.94 4.98
C LYS A 33 -12.18 24.21 6.42
N THR A 34 -12.43 23.24 7.31
CA THR A 34 -12.12 23.37 8.74
C THR A 34 -10.61 23.27 9.03
N THR A 35 -9.94 22.29 8.41
CA THR A 35 -8.52 22.00 8.64
C THR A 35 -7.59 22.79 7.72
N LYS A 36 -8.12 23.55 6.76
CA LYS A 36 -7.35 24.17 5.66
C LYS A 36 -6.55 23.13 4.86
N ASP A 37 -7.14 21.95 4.68
CA ASP A 37 -6.49 20.80 4.02
C ASP A 37 -5.18 20.37 4.70
N PHE A 38 -5.18 20.28 6.04
CA PHE A 38 -4.07 19.77 6.85
C PHE A 38 -4.50 18.50 7.60
N GLY A 39 -3.61 17.51 7.68
CA GLY A 39 -3.80 16.30 8.48
C GLY A 39 -4.78 15.28 7.89
N THR A 40 -5.31 15.52 6.69
CA THR A 40 -6.31 14.65 6.07
C THR A 40 -5.67 13.71 5.05
N SER A 41 -6.20 12.51 4.96
CA SER A 41 -5.94 11.56 3.88
C SER A 41 -7.23 11.32 3.10
N HIS A 42 -7.23 11.68 1.82
CA HIS A 42 -8.41 11.59 0.95
C HIS A 42 -8.48 10.20 0.32
N HIS A 43 -9.46 9.41 0.72
CA HIS A 43 -9.71 8.06 0.24
C HIS A 43 -10.81 8.03 -0.82
N SER A 44 -10.57 7.31 -1.90
CA SER A 44 -11.60 7.03 -2.91
C SER A 44 -12.63 6.01 -2.43
N THR A 45 -13.71 5.89 -3.20
CA THR A 45 -14.55 4.68 -3.22
C THR A 45 -13.75 3.50 -3.78
N PRO A 46 -14.21 2.23 -3.58
CA PRO A 46 -13.55 1.05 -4.10
C PRO A 46 -13.33 1.10 -5.62
N LEU A 47 -12.16 0.61 -6.06
CA LEU A 47 -11.75 0.55 -7.47
C LEU A 47 -11.88 -0.86 -8.07
N THR A 48 -12.26 -1.85 -7.26
CA THR A 48 -12.24 -3.27 -7.64
C THR A 48 -13.16 -3.63 -8.80
N LEU A 49 -14.20 -2.85 -9.06
CA LEU A 49 -15.16 -3.10 -10.14
C LEU A 49 -15.00 -2.18 -11.36
N ASP A 50 -14.09 -1.20 -11.33
CA ASP A 50 -13.87 -0.29 -12.45
C ASP A 50 -12.92 -0.92 -13.48
N ASN A 51 -13.38 -0.98 -14.74
CA ASN A 51 -12.63 -1.56 -15.86
C ASN A 51 -11.35 -0.81 -16.20
N ASP A 52 -11.23 0.48 -15.86
CA ASP A 52 -10.00 1.25 -16.03
C ASP A 52 -8.81 0.66 -15.26
N PHE A 53 -9.07 -0.24 -14.30
CA PHE A 53 -8.06 -0.90 -13.46
C PHE A 53 -7.88 -2.40 -13.76
N ILE A 54 -8.55 -2.96 -14.77
CA ILE A 54 -8.56 -4.42 -14.99
C ILE A 54 -7.16 -4.99 -15.24
N ASP A 55 -6.36 -4.38 -16.09
CA ASP A 55 -5.01 -4.84 -16.39
C ASP A 55 -4.09 -4.77 -15.16
N PHE A 56 -4.22 -3.70 -14.38
CA PHE A 56 -3.48 -3.53 -13.14
C PHE A 56 -3.90 -4.57 -12.09
N ARG A 57 -5.21 -4.81 -11.93
CA ARG A 57 -5.71 -5.85 -11.01
C ARG A 57 -5.21 -7.24 -11.40
N ASN A 58 -5.29 -7.60 -12.67
CA ASN A 58 -4.81 -8.89 -13.16
C ASN A 58 -3.32 -9.07 -12.85
N TYR A 59 -2.51 -8.05 -13.15
CA TYR A 59 -1.09 -8.04 -12.86
C TYR A 59 -0.80 -8.21 -11.36
N VAL A 60 -1.44 -7.42 -10.51
CA VAL A 60 -1.25 -7.45 -9.06
C VAL A 60 -1.77 -8.76 -8.46
N GLY A 61 -2.89 -9.29 -8.94
CA GLY A 61 -3.44 -10.58 -8.53
C GLY A 61 -2.48 -11.73 -8.79
N GLU A 62 -1.91 -11.78 -10.00
CA GLU A 62 -0.90 -12.77 -10.37
C GLU A 62 0.38 -12.63 -9.51
N LYS A 63 0.87 -11.40 -9.34
CA LYS A 63 2.06 -11.14 -8.51
C LYS A 63 1.84 -11.51 -7.04
N SER A 64 0.64 -11.29 -6.52
CA SER A 64 0.28 -11.68 -5.15
C SER A 64 0.22 -13.21 -5.00
N TYR A 65 -0.27 -13.92 -6.01
CA TYR A 65 -0.22 -15.38 -6.04
C TYR A 65 1.23 -15.88 -6.01
N GLN A 66 2.09 -15.36 -6.91
CA GLN A 66 3.51 -15.70 -6.97
C GLN A 66 4.24 -15.35 -5.68
N PHE A 67 3.88 -14.25 -5.03
CA PHE A 67 4.42 -13.83 -3.73
C PHE A 67 4.12 -14.87 -2.66
N LEU A 68 2.88 -15.34 -2.53
CA LEU A 68 2.50 -16.36 -1.56
C LEU A 68 3.19 -17.70 -1.86
N ASP A 69 3.21 -18.14 -3.10
CA ASP A 69 3.88 -19.38 -3.52
C ASP A 69 5.38 -19.33 -3.17
N SER A 70 6.05 -18.21 -3.43
CA SER A 70 7.47 -18.00 -3.10
C SER A 70 7.76 -17.99 -1.59
N HIS A 71 6.74 -17.78 -0.75
CA HIS A 71 6.83 -17.83 0.70
C HIS A 71 6.53 -19.22 1.27
N GLY A 72 6.38 -20.24 0.40
CA GLY A 72 6.21 -21.64 0.78
C GLY A 72 4.77 -22.07 1.03
N TYR A 73 3.78 -21.27 0.62
CA TYR A 73 2.38 -21.68 0.65
C TYR A 73 2.06 -22.54 -0.57
N ASP A 74 1.40 -23.69 -0.40
CA ASP A 74 0.88 -24.46 -1.53
C ASP A 74 -0.35 -23.79 -2.12
N MET A 75 -0.15 -23.05 -3.19
CA MET A 75 -1.19 -22.24 -3.82
C MET A 75 -2.05 -23.00 -4.85
N LYS A 76 -1.83 -24.30 -5.07
CA LYS A 76 -2.53 -25.09 -6.11
C LYS A 76 -4.04 -25.04 -6.01
N GLU A 77 -4.57 -25.15 -4.78
CA GLU A 77 -6.00 -25.17 -4.51
C GLU A 77 -6.58 -23.78 -4.17
N TYR A 78 -5.76 -22.73 -4.31
CA TYR A 78 -6.16 -21.35 -3.98
C TYR A 78 -6.14 -20.45 -5.20
N GLN A 79 -6.92 -19.38 -5.12
CA GLN A 79 -6.83 -18.24 -6.01
C GLN A 79 -6.79 -16.95 -5.20
N THR A 80 -6.21 -15.91 -5.77
CA THR A 80 -6.14 -14.58 -5.14
C THR A 80 -7.38 -13.78 -5.50
N MET A 81 -8.00 -13.17 -4.49
CA MET A 81 -9.17 -12.29 -4.64
C MET A 81 -8.92 -10.96 -3.94
N PHE A 82 -9.24 -9.86 -4.62
CA PHE A 82 -9.23 -8.56 -3.98
C PHE A 82 -10.36 -8.46 -2.97
N SER A 83 -10.03 -8.18 -1.72
CA SER A 83 -11.00 -7.75 -0.72
C SER A 83 -11.25 -6.24 -0.79
N GLU A 84 -10.19 -5.48 -1.12
CA GLU A 84 -10.21 -4.04 -1.15
C GLU A 84 -9.19 -3.50 -2.17
N MET A 85 -9.53 -2.38 -2.81
CA MET A 85 -8.60 -1.58 -3.59
C MET A 85 -9.12 -0.14 -3.66
N TRP A 86 -8.29 0.84 -3.32
CA TRP A 86 -8.63 2.26 -3.41
C TRP A 86 -7.40 3.11 -3.75
N VAL A 87 -7.64 4.33 -4.21
CA VAL A 87 -6.59 5.34 -4.34
C VAL A 87 -6.68 6.33 -3.18
N GLN A 88 -5.52 6.76 -2.73
CA GLN A 88 -5.38 7.68 -1.62
C GLN A 88 -4.43 8.81 -1.99
N GLU A 89 -4.78 10.03 -1.55
CA GLU A 89 -3.93 11.21 -1.69
C GLU A 89 -3.88 11.96 -0.35
N PHE A 90 -2.67 12.29 0.10
CA PHE A 90 -2.50 13.07 1.33
C PHE A 90 -2.82 14.55 1.11
N SER A 91 -3.14 15.23 2.20
CA SER A 91 -3.44 16.66 2.25
C SER A 91 -2.34 17.48 1.58
N LYS A 92 -2.74 18.49 0.81
CA LYS A 92 -1.79 19.39 0.12
C LYS A 92 -0.98 20.29 1.07
N ASN A 93 -1.51 20.54 2.27
CA ASN A 93 -0.88 21.40 3.26
C ASN A 93 -0.17 20.60 4.37
N GLY A 94 0.08 19.31 4.13
CA GLY A 94 0.84 18.45 5.04
C GLY A 94 -0.01 17.84 6.14
N GLY A 95 0.66 17.12 7.05
CA GLY A 95 0.06 16.42 8.18
C GLY A 95 -0.59 15.07 7.83
N GLY A 96 -0.70 14.72 6.54
CA GLY A 96 -1.18 13.41 6.13
C GLY A 96 -0.25 12.30 6.62
N HIS A 97 -0.79 11.26 7.22
CA HIS A 97 -0.04 10.10 7.72
C HIS A 97 -0.96 8.91 7.93
N HIS A 98 -0.38 7.75 8.18
CA HIS A 98 -1.07 6.59 8.76
C HIS A 98 -0.31 6.10 9.97
N SER A 99 -1.00 5.90 11.07
CA SER A 99 -0.43 5.25 12.25
C SER A 99 -0.08 3.80 11.96
N ALA A 100 0.84 3.24 12.73
CA ALA A 100 1.23 1.84 12.63
C ALA A 100 0.02 0.91 12.78
N HIS A 101 -0.16 0.00 11.81
CA HIS A 101 -1.28 -0.94 11.74
C HIS A 101 -0.94 -2.17 10.90
N ILE A 102 -1.81 -3.17 10.98
CA ILE A 102 -1.81 -4.37 10.14
C ILE A 102 -3.16 -4.49 9.41
N HIS A 103 -3.22 -5.31 8.38
CA HIS A 103 -4.46 -5.61 7.67
C HIS A 103 -5.04 -6.94 8.13
N TRP A 104 -6.14 -6.85 8.89
CA TRP A 104 -6.83 -8.01 9.46
C TRP A 104 -7.42 -8.90 8.37
N ASN A 105 -7.25 -10.21 8.52
CA ASN A 105 -7.78 -11.21 7.58
C ASN A 105 -7.29 -11.06 6.13
N GLN A 106 -6.15 -10.40 5.92
CA GLN A 106 -5.54 -10.26 4.60
C GLN A 106 -4.26 -11.08 4.52
N HIS A 107 -4.07 -11.82 3.42
CA HIS A 107 -2.84 -12.56 3.20
C HIS A 107 -1.75 -11.69 2.59
N VAL A 108 -2.15 -10.80 1.67
CA VAL A 108 -1.25 -9.89 0.95
C VAL A 108 -1.83 -8.49 0.98
N SER A 109 -0.96 -7.53 1.19
CA SER A 109 -1.24 -6.10 1.03
C SER A 109 -0.20 -5.47 0.11
N GLY A 110 -0.51 -4.32 -0.48
CA GLY A 110 0.46 -3.67 -1.32
C GLY A 110 0.12 -2.23 -1.67
N PHE A 111 1.13 -1.56 -2.24
CA PHE A 111 1.05 -0.17 -2.69
C PHE A 111 1.57 -0.04 -4.12
N TYR A 112 0.93 0.81 -4.90
CA TYR A 112 1.47 1.30 -6.16
C TYR A 112 1.55 2.83 -6.11
N PHE A 113 2.77 3.36 -6.15
CA PHE A 113 3.01 4.78 -5.95
C PHE A 113 2.84 5.56 -7.25
N LEU A 114 1.86 6.44 -7.28
CA LEU A 114 1.52 7.28 -8.45
C LEU A 114 2.24 8.62 -8.43
N LYS A 115 2.32 9.25 -7.26
CA LYS A 115 3.00 10.52 -7.03
C LYS A 115 3.74 10.43 -5.71
N CYS A 116 5.04 10.53 -5.75
CA CYS A 116 5.92 10.56 -4.59
C CYS A 116 7.29 11.11 -4.99
N SER A 117 8.06 11.52 -4.01
CA SER A 117 9.44 11.97 -4.15
C SER A 117 10.20 11.77 -2.84
N ASP A 118 11.46 12.17 -2.79
CA ASP A 118 12.26 12.20 -1.56
C ASP A 118 11.77 13.23 -0.53
N LYS A 119 10.85 14.14 -0.92
CA LYS A 119 10.23 15.17 -0.06
C LYS A 119 8.84 14.77 0.45
N THR A 120 8.29 13.67 0.00
CA THR A 120 6.96 13.20 0.41
C THR A 120 7.05 12.15 1.52
N SER A 121 5.88 11.77 2.04
CA SER A 121 5.75 10.61 2.92
C SER A 121 6.24 9.33 2.25
N PHE A 122 6.50 8.32 3.07
CA PHE A 122 6.90 6.97 2.65
C PHE A 122 6.48 5.94 3.71
N PRO A 123 6.30 4.66 3.33
CA PRO A 123 5.99 3.61 4.29
C PRO A 123 7.22 3.21 5.10
N VAL A 124 6.97 2.94 6.38
CA VAL A 124 7.92 2.34 7.33
C VAL A 124 7.36 1.00 7.78
N PHE A 125 8.13 -0.06 7.64
CA PHE A 125 7.76 -1.41 8.08
C PHE A 125 8.48 -1.75 9.37
N HIS A 126 7.75 -2.36 10.28
CA HIS A 126 8.22 -2.75 11.60
C HIS A 126 8.65 -4.22 11.64
N GLU A 127 9.60 -4.54 12.50
CA GLU A 127 10.01 -5.92 12.78
C GLU A 127 8.80 -6.71 13.31
N PRO A 128 8.36 -7.79 12.62
CA PRO A 128 7.16 -8.53 13.04
C PRO A 128 7.40 -9.49 14.20
N ARG A 129 8.67 -9.83 14.50
CA ARG A 129 9.02 -10.74 15.59
C ARG A 129 8.99 -9.99 16.92
N THR A 130 7.94 -10.21 17.72
CA THR A 130 7.74 -9.52 19.00
C THR A 130 8.90 -9.69 19.98
N GLY A 131 9.51 -10.87 20.03
CA GLY A 131 10.69 -11.13 20.87
C GLY A 131 11.90 -10.30 20.46
N ALA A 132 12.13 -10.11 19.16
CA ALA A 132 13.22 -9.26 18.65
C ALA A 132 12.98 -7.79 19.01
N ARG A 133 11.72 -7.31 18.92
CA ARG A 133 11.35 -5.94 19.34
C ARG A 133 11.52 -5.71 20.83
N ALA A 134 11.30 -6.73 21.67
CA ALA A 134 11.41 -6.63 23.13
C ALA A 134 12.87 -6.49 23.61
N THR A 135 13.84 -7.08 22.88
CA THR A 135 15.25 -7.09 23.31
C THR A 135 16.01 -5.79 23.01
N LYS A 136 15.59 -5.01 22.05
CA LYS A 136 16.06 -3.65 21.69
C LYS A 136 17.56 -3.40 21.84
N LEU A 137 18.38 -4.24 21.24
CA LEU A 137 19.80 -3.97 21.15
C LEU A 137 20.04 -2.86 20.10
N LYS A 138 21.01 -1.99 20.37
CA LYS A 138 21.40 -0.94 19.43
C LYS A 138 22.01 -1.57 18.16
N MET A 139 21.47 -1.24 17.01
CA MET A 139 22.00 -1.67 15.71
C MET A 139 23.41 -1.09 15.49
N LYS A 140 24.23 -1.84 14.74
CA LYS A 140 25.52 -1.34 14.22
C LYS A 140 25.25 -0.20 13.24
N GLN A 141 26.07 0.84 13.30
CA GLN A 141 26.00 1.93 12.31
C GLN A 141 26.46 1.46 10.93
N GLY A 142 25.88 2.02 9.87
CA GLY A 142 26.30 1.77 8.49
C GLY A 142 25.82 0.44 7.88
N ILE A 143 24.91 -0.29 8.54
CA ILE A 143 24.28 -1.49 7.95
C ILE A 143 23.41 -1.07 6.77
N LYS A 144 23.69 -1.64 5.59
CA LYS A 144 22.97 -1.40 4.33
C LYS A 144 22.00 -2.54 3.95
N LYS A 145 22.01 -3.63 4.70
CA LYS A 145 21.17 -4.82 4.46
C LYS A 145 20.23 -5.05 5.63
N ILE A 146 19.12 -5.72 5.37
CA ILE A 146 18.22 -6.20 6.42
C ILE A 146 18.94 -7.34 7.14
N GLU A 147 19.13 -7.19 8.42
CA GLU A 147 19.80 -8.14 9.32
C GLU A 147 18.85 -8.50 10.47
N ASN A 148 19.21 -9.50 11.27
CA ASN A 148 18.41 -9.90 12.44
C ASN A 148 18.16 -8.78 13.47
N GLY A 149 19.01 -7.77 13.50
CA GLY A 149 18.84 -6.59 14.35
C GLY A 149 18.10 -5.42 13.71
N THR A 150 17.59 -5.58 12.47
CA THR A 150 16.84 -4.53 11.79
C THR A 150 15.48 -4.38 12.45
N ASP A 151 15.19 -3.19 12.96
CA ASP A 151 13.97 -2.86 13.70
C ASP A 151 12.93 -2.20 12.78
N LEU A 152 13.38 -1.31 11.91
CA LEU A 152 12.54 -0.56 10.98
C LEU A 152 13.13 -0.57 9.56
N ILE A 153 12.25 -0.64 8.57
CA ILE A 153 12.62 -0.46 7.17
C ILE A 153 11.91 0.78 6.63
N HIS A 154 12.68 1.81 6.36
CA HIS A 154 12.21 3.04 5.70
C HIS A 154 12.25 2.83 4.19
N PHE A 155 11.11 2.59 3.57
CA PHE A 155 11.04 2.34 2.14
C PHE A 155 10.68 3.63 1.40
N LYS A 156 11.64 4.23 0.68
CA LYS A 156 11.43 5.45 -0.10
C LYS A 156 11.10 5.10 -1.55
N PRO A 157 9.82 5.16 -1.95
CA PRO A 157 9.40 4.80 -3.29
C PRO A 157 9.70 5.91 -4.30
N GLN A 158 9.68 5.50 -5.58
CA GLN A 158 9.59 6.42 -6.72
C GLN A 158 8.26 6.20 -7.45
N PRO A 159 7.77 7.15 -8.25
CA PRO A 159 6.58 6.91 -9.05
C PRO A 159 6.72 5.66 -9.92
N GLY A 160 5.70 4.80 -9.94
CA GLY A 160 5.74 3.50 -10.59
C GLY A 160 6.30 2.36 -9.74
N THR A 161 6.71 2.61 -8.50
CA THR A 161 7.07 1.53 -7.58
C THR A 161 5.83 0.72 -7.18
N LEU A 162 5.89 -0.58 -7.40
CA LEU A 162 4.98 -1.59 -6.86
C LEU A 162 5.61 -2.24 -5.65
N LEU A 163 4.86 -2.35 -4.55
CA LEU A 163 5.30 -2.93 -3.30
C LEU A 163 4.28 -3.95 -2.81
N ILE A 164 4.73 -5.18 -2.50
CA ILE A 164 3.89 -6.27 -1.99
C ILE A 164 4.47 -6.78 -0.69
N PHE A 165 3.61 -7.00 0.31
CA PHE A 165 4.02 -7.47 1.63
C PHE A 165 2.90 -8.29 2.29
N PRO A 166 3.23 -9.13 3.31
CA PRO A 166 2.21 -9.87 4.05
C PRO A 166 1.27 -8.93 4.79
N GLY A 167 -0.04 -9.20 4.77
CA GLY A 167 -1.03 -8.35 5.45
C GLY A 167 -0.80 -8.19 6.95
N TYR A 168 -0.15 -9.15 7.61
CA TYR A 168 0.20 -9.09 9.02
C TYR A 168 1.41 -8.19 9.33
N LEU A 169 2.15 -7.73 8.31
CA LEU A 169 3.35 -6.91 8.52
C LEU A 169 2.94 -5.50 8.94
N GLU A 170 3.25 -5.15 10.19
CA GLU A 170 2.96 -3.83 10.74
C GLU A 170 3.70 -2.74 9.99
N HIS A 171 2.97 -1.72 9.58
CA HIS A 171 3.53 -0.60 8.82
C HIS A 171 2.78 0.69 9.10
N GLU A 172 3.44 1.79 8.81
CA GLU A 172 2.91 3.15 8.92
C GLU A 172 3.36 4.01 7.73
N PHE A 173 2.72 5.16 7.53
CA PHE A 173 3.24 6.22 6.68
C PHE A 173 3.67 7.39 7.56
N VAL A 174 4.91 7.84 7.39
CA VAL A 174 5.42 9.01 8.10
C VAL A 174 4.62 10.26 7.75
N VAL A 175 4.62 11.25 8.65
CA VAL A 175 3.92 12.51 8.42
C VAL A 175 4.44 13.19 7.16
N ASP A 176 3.53 13.45 6.22
CA ASP A 176 3.82 14.22 4.99
C ASP A 176 3.88 15.71 5.29
N HIS A 177 4.84 16.41 4.69
CA HIS A 177 5.01 17.86 4.90
C HIS A 177 4.24 18.75 3.92
N GLY A 178 3.53 18.15 2.95
CA GLY A 178 2.74 18.88 1.95
C GLY A 178 3.58 19.67 0.94
N ILE A 179 4.86 19.29 0.74
CA ILE A 179 5.76 19.97 -0.20
C ILE A 179 5.43 19.57 -1.63
N GLU A 180 5.16 18.29 -1.86
CA GLU A 180 4.82 17.72 -3.15
C GLU A 180 3.64 16.74 -3.01
N PRO A 181 2.87 16.46 -4.08
CA PRO A 181 1.74 15.55 -3.99
C PRO A 181 2.18 14.12 -3.66
N PHE A 182 1.52 13.50 -2.69
CA PHE A 182 1.71 12.10 -2.35
C PHE A 182 0.43 11.33 -2.64
N ARG A 183 0.46 10.40 -3.62
CA ARG A 183 -0.68 9.59 -4.06
C ARG A 183 -0.23 8.17 -4.35
N PHE A 184 -1.02 7.21 -3.89
CA PHE A 184 -0.80 5.79 -4.14
C PHE A 184 -2.13 5.04 -4.27
N ILE A 185 -2.10 3.89 -4.96
CA ILE A 185 -3.16 2.88 -4.89
C ILE A 185 -2.75 1.88 -3.81
N HIS A 186 -3.69 1.54 -2.96
CA HIS A 186 -3.56 0.45 -1.98
C HIS A 186 -4.53 -0.67 -2.30
N TRP A 187 -4.16 -1.91 -1.99
CA TRP A 187 -5.02 -3.07 -2.09
C TRP A 187 -4.74 -4.09 -1.00
N ASN A 188 -5.77 -4.88 -0.73
CA ASN A 188 -5.72 -6.07 0.10
C ASN A 188 -6.24 -7.27 -0.69
N ILE A 189 -5.58 -8.42 -0.52
CA ILE A 189 -5.88 -9.66 -1.22
C ILE A 189 -5.93 -10.81 -0.23
N GLN A 190 -6.96 -11.64 -0.41
CA GLN A 190 -7.08 -12.95 0.23
C GLN A 190 -6.73 -14.06 -0.77
N ALA A 191 -6.08 -15.12 -0.28
CA ALA A 191 -6.03 -16.39 -0.95
C ALA A 191 -7.25 -17.20 -0.49
N VAL A 192 -8.16 -17.52 -1.40
CA VAL A 192 -9.39 -18.28 -1.12
C VAL A 192 -9.36 -19.62 -1.81
N PRO A 193 -9.86 -20.70 -1.20
CA PRO A 193 -10.02 -21.98 -1.88
C PRO A 193 -10.82 -21.82 -3.17
N LYS A 194 -10.36 -22.45 -4.26
CA LYS A 194 -10.99 -22.36 -5.57
C LYS A 194 -12.46 -22.83 -5.56
N GLU A 195 -12.77 -23.81 -4.73
CA GLU A 195 -14.14 -24.30 -4.56
C GLU A 195 -15.09 -23.25 -3.98
N MET A 196 -14.60 -22.45 -3.01
CA MET A 196 -15.39 -21.37 -2.38
C MET A 196 -15.54 -20.15 -3.29
N ALA A 197 -14.62 -19.94 -4.22
CA ALA A 197 -14.66 -18.79 -5.11
C ALA A 197 -15.66 -18.93 -6.26
N LYS A 198 -16.18 -20.14 -6.53
CA LYS A 198 -17.21 -20.39 -7.55
C LYS A 198 -18.57 -19.79 -7.18
N ASP A 199 -18.81 -19.54 -5.90
CA ASP A 199 -20.08 -19.03 -5.38
C ASP A 199 -20.13 -17.49 -5.35
N VAL A 200 -19.06 -16.81 -5.78
CA VAL A 200 -18.91 -15.33 -5.71
C VAL A 200 -18.91 -14.68 -7.10
N THR A 201 -19.00 -15.46 -8.15
CA THR A 201 -19.14 -15.03 -9.56
C THR A 201 -20.59 -15.22 -9.99
#